data_9981c58db9a26d47c4fa228b1eb7a254
#
_entry.id   9981c58db9a26d47c4fa228b1eb7a254
#
_cell.length_a   1.000
_cell.length_b   1.000
_cell.length_c   1.000
_cell.angle_alpha   90.00
_cell.angle_beta   90.00
_cell.angle_gamma   90.00
#
_symmetry.space_group_name_H-M   'P 1'
#
loop_
_entity.id
_entity.type
_entity.pdbx_description
1 polymer ?
#
loop_
_entity_poly.entity_id
_entity_poly.type
_entity_poly.pdbx_seq_one_letter_code
_entity_poly.pdbx_strand_id
1 'polypeptide(L)'
;MSSKGCERVADRRRPLAGPSDNPLRPNFGRIDFEKLPNTRDLGGLPAVDGRHVRRGLLLRSGLLCWASDADLARLRDVYDLRLVVDFRGEDELAETPGPMRALPQARFVHADVLHEVFAGISQSAEARRRLADLEDNDEDPAAYMEEFYPHHLTSEAGIAAYGLFIRSILENTQGTALWHCHVGRDRCGMGTMVLEHILGVPGPEMEDDYLATNLYTDEAPSLRTDANIRFIRAAVAGLEREFGGLDGYVHDALGVTDADIAELRGRYLE
;
A
#
# COMPACT_ATOMS: atom_id res chain seq x y z
N MET A 1 -41.85 11.45 -24.40
CA MET A 1 -41.30 10.52 -23.41
C MET A 1 -40.04 9.91 -24.02
N SER A 2 -38.90 10.54 -23.78
CA SER A 2 -37.60 10.11 -24.33
C SER A 2 -36.79 9.49 -23.20
N SER A 3 -36.55 8.19 -23.30
CA SER A 3 -35.70 7.43 -22.42
C SER A 3 -34.24 7.89 -22.64
N LYS A 4 -33.71 8.75 -21.78
CA LYS A 4 -32.27 8.98 -21.70
C LYS A 4 -31.65 7.71 -21.12
N GLY A 5 -31.04 6.92 -22.01
CA GLY A 5 -30.23 5.78 -21.62
C GLY A 5 -29.07 6.24 -20.72
N CYS A 6 -28.98 5.61 -19.59
CA CYS A 6 -27.81 5.68 -18.73
C CYS A 6 -26.64 5.06 -19.50
N GLU A 7 -25.85 5.86 -20.20
CA GLU A 7 -24.56 5.43 -20.73
C GLU A 7 -23.67 5.14 -19.54
N ARG A 8 -23.40 3.85 -19.27
CA ARG A 8 -22.35 3.44 -18.38
C ARG A 8 -21.06 4.06 -18.89
N VAL A 9 -20.49 4.96 -18.11
CA VAL A 9 -19.11 5.44 -18.32
C VAL A 9 -18.26 4.20 -18.36
N ALA A 10 -17.73 3.86 -19.53
CA ALA A 10 -16.86 2.73 -19.72
C ALA A 10 -15.67 2.89 -18.77
N ASP A 11 -15.60 2.01 -17.80
CA ASP A 11 -14.50 1.86 -16.84
C ASP A 11 -13.20 1.74 -17.65
N ARG A 12 -12.39 2.80 -17.66
CA ARG A 12 -11.07 2.80 -18.28
C ARG A 12 -10.05 2.18 -17.32
N ARG A 13 -10.35 0.97 -16.83
CA ARG A 13 -9.29 0.15 -16.25
C ARG A 13 -8.30 -0.09 -17.37
N ARG A 14 -7.07 0.39 -17.21
CA ARG A 14 -5.96 -0.22 -17.96
C ARG A 14 -6.02 -1.70 -17.59
N PRO A 15 -6.32 -2.62 -18.54
CA PRO A 15 -6.26 -4.03 -18.21
C PRO A 15 -4.86 -4.26 -17.65
N LEU A 16 -4.78 -4.83 -16.45
CA LEU A 16 -3.51 -5.41 -16.00
C LEU A 16 -3.03 -6.25 -17.18
N ALA A 17 -1.90 -5.90 -17.79
CA ALA A 17 -1.21 -6.75 -18.70
C ALA A 17 -1.14 -8.07 -17.95
N GLY A 18 -1.73 -9.12 -18.42
CA GLY A 18 -1.97 -10.42 -17.78
C GLY A 18 -1.05 -10.83 -16.62
N PRO A 19 -0.91 -12.08 -16.25
CA PRO A 19 0.05 -12.47 -15.19
C PRO A 19 1.39 -11.85 -15.53
N SER A 20 1.95 -11.04 -14.61
CA SER A 20 3.16 -10.21 -14.82
C SER A 20 4.16 -10.89 -15.78
N ASP A 21 4.38 -10.33 -16.97
CA ASP A 21 5.36 -10.84 -17.93
C ASP A 21 6.82 -10.66 -17.44
N ASN A 22 7.01 -10.04 -16.27
CA ASN A 22 8.32 -9.91 -15.64
C ASN A 22 8.76 -11.26 -15.03
N PRO A 23 9.73 -11.96 -15.65
CA PRO A 23 10.19 -13.26 -15.17
C PRO A 23 10.87 -13.18 -13.80
N LEU A 24 11.34 -11.98 -13.42
CA LEU A 24 11.93 -11.74 -12.11
C LEU A 24 10.86 -11.46 -11.07
N ARG A 25 9.60 -11.23 -11.45
CA ARG A 25 8.50 -10.96 -10.51
C ARG A 25 7.19 -11.62 -10.98
N PRO A 26 7.15 -12.96 -11.01
CA PRO A 26 5.94 -13.67 -11.44
C PRO A 26 4.78 -13.33 -10.51
N ASN A 27 3.57 -13.20 -11.06
CA ASN A 27 2.34 -12.89 -10.30
C ASN A 27 2.50 -11.67 -9.38
N PHE A 28 3.19 -10.62 -9.83
CA PHE A 28 3.43 -9.40 -9.07
C PHE A 28 4.08 -9.65 -7.69
N GLY A 29 4.90 -10.69 -7.58
CA GLY A 29 5.59 -11.05 -6.34
C GLY A 29 4.70 -11.69 -5.28
N ARG A 30 3.48 -12.16 -5.63
CA ARG A 30 2.60 -12.82 -4.69
C ARG A 30 3.28 -13.98 -3.98
N ILE A 31 3.14 -13.99 -2.66
CA ILE A 31 3.56 -15.08 -1.80
C ILE A 31 2.34 -15.93 -1.49
N ASP A 32 2.43 -17.24 -1.73
CA ASP A 32 1.34 -18.17 -1.49
C ASP A 32 1.22 -18.51 0.00
N PHE A 33 0.66 -17.57 0.77
CA PHE A 33 0.24 -17.75 2.15
C PHE A 33 -1.17 -18.32 2.21
N GLU A 34 -1.51 -19.05 3.29
CA GLU A 34 -2.82 -19.68 3.44
C GLU A 34 -3.96 -18.67 3.66
N LYS A 35 -3.70 -17.61 4.45
CA LYS A 35 -4.71 -16.65 4.90
C LYS A 35 -4.36 -15.19 4.64
N LEU A 36 -3.27 -14.93 3.95
CA LEU A 36 -2.82 -13.58 3.59
C LEU A 36 -2.77 -13.41 2.07
N PRO A 37 -3.91 -13.38 1.37
CA PRO A 37 -3.98 -13.50 -0.09
C PRO A 37 -3.28 -12.36 -0.83
N ASN A 38 -3.26 -11.14 -0.29
CA ASN A 38 -2.62 -9.96 -0.89
C ASN A 38 -1.18 -9.72 -0.40
N THR A 39 -0.52 -10.73 0.18
CA THR A 39 0.89 -10.57 0.57
C THR A 39 1.80 -10.71 -0.64
N ARG A 40 2.64 -9.69 -0.87
CA ARG A 40 3.52 -9.61 -2.03
C ARG A 40 4.91 -9.14 -1.65
N ASP A 41 5.92 -9.72 -2.30
CA ASP A 41 7.31 -9.30 -2.28
C ASP A 41 7.55 -8.23 -3.36
N LEU A 42 8.23 -7.15 -3.03
CA LEU A 42 8.66 -6.17 -4.00
C LEU A 42 9.87 -6.67 -4.83
N GLY A 43 10.48 -7.76 -4.40
CA GLY A 43 11.64 -8.35 -5.09
C GLY A 43 11.39 -8.63 -6.58
N GLY A 44 12.35 -8.23 -7.39
CA GLY A 44 12.30 -8.32 -8.85
C GLY A 44 11.67 -7.12 -9.55
N LEU A 45 11.19 -6.08 -8.84
CA LEU A 45 10.84 -4.80 -9.45
C LEU A 45 12.08 -4.16 -10.07
N PRO A 46 12.00 -3.66 -11.32
CA PRO A 46 13.12 -3.00 -11.95
C PRO A 46 13.34 -1.59 -11.35
N ALA A 47 14.59 -1.16 -11.32
CA ALA A 47 14.97 0.23 -11.05
C ALA A 47 15.51 0.89 -12.33
N VAL A 48 15.41 2.22 -12.42
CA VAL A 48 15.84 2.99 -13.61
C VAL A 48 17.33 2.88 -13.92
N ASP A 49 18.14 2.47 -12.95
CA ASP A 49 19.57 2.25 -13.11
C ASP A 49 19.96 0.84 -13.59
N GLY A 50 18.96 0.01 -13.92
CA GLY A 50 19.14 -1.36 -14.43
C GLY A 50 19.26 -2.43 -13.35
N ARG A 51 19.25 -2.06 -12.09
CA ARG A 51 19.17 -3.00 -10.95
C ARG A 51 17.72 -3.44 -10.72
N HIS A 52 17.54 -4.37 -9.78
CA HIS A 52 16.24 -4.85 -9.36
C HIS A 52 16.16 -4.86 -7.83
N VAL A 53 14.94 -4.75 -7.31
CA VAL A 53 14.69 -4.91 -5.87
C VAL A 53 15.03 -6.34 -5.45
N ARG A 54 15.80 -6.48 -4.37
CA ARG A 54 16.18 -7.79 -3.79
C ARG A 54 14.95 -8.52 -3.25
N ARG A 55 14.93 -9.84 -3.46
CA ARG A 55 13.84 -10.68 -3.01
C ARG A 55 13.86 -10.93 -1.50
N GLY A 56 12.67 -11.08 -0.92
CA GLY A 56 12.48 -11.53 0.46
C GLY A 56 12.77 -10.47 1.52
N LEU A 57 13.03 -9.23 1.14
CA LEU A 57 13.38 -8.16 2.10
C LEU A 57 12.27 -7.14 2.34
N LEU A 58 11.40 -6.91 1.36
CA LEU A 58 10.37 -5.88 1.39
C LEU A 58 9.02 -6.48 1.03
N LEU A 59 8.15 -6.65 2.03
CA LEU A 59 6.84 -7.28 1.87
C LEU A 59 5.72 -6.30 2.18
N ARG A 60 4.68 -6.28 1.34
CA ARG A 60 3.41 -5.62 1.62
C ARG A 60 2.32 -6.64 1.84
N SER A 61 1.33 -6.35 2.72
CA SER A 61 0.29 -7.31 3.09
C SER A 61 -1.04 -6.63 3.43
N GLY A 62 -2.09 -7.43 3.46
CA GLY A 62 -3.31 -7.14 4.22
C GLY A 62 -3.13 -7.44 5.71
N LEU A 63 -4.24 -7.48 6.42
CA LEU A 63 -4.31 -7.58 7.87
C LEU A 63 -3.68 -8.86 8.42
N LEU A 64 -2.59 -8.72 9.19
CA LEU A 64 -1.83 -9.85 9.73
C LEU A 64 -2.60 -10.69 10.76
N CYS A 65 -3.66 -10.18 11.38
CA CYS A 65 -4.44 -10.97 12.33
C CYS A 65 -5.17 -12.17 11.67
N TRP A 66 -5.28 -12.19 10.34
CA TRP A 66 -5.83 -13.33 9.60
C TRP A 66 -4.83 -14.45 9.36
N ALA A 67 -3.54 -14.19 9.57
CA ALA A 67 -2.48 -15.17 9.33
C ALA A 67 -2.77 -16.48 10.08
N SER A 68 -2.59 -17.61 9.39
CA SER A 68 -2.56 -18.91 10.05
C SER A 68 -1.26 -19.10 10.84
N ASP A 69 -1.23 -20.12 11.71
CA ASP A 69 0.01 -20.48 12.42
C ASP A 69 1.14 -20.82 11.43
N ALA A 70 0.80 -21.44 10.29
CA ALA A 70 1.75 -21.75 9.22
C ALA A 70 2.29 -20.48 8.55
N ASP A 71 1.41 -19.50 8.28
CA ASP A 71 1.81 -18.19 7.74
C ASP A 71 2.77 -17.46 8.69
N LEU A 72 2.43 -17.43 9.99
CA LEU A 72 3.27 -16.79 11.01
C LEU A 72 4.62 -17.50 11.16
N ALA A 73 4.63 -18.83 11.15
CA ALA A 73 5.87 -19.60 11.18
C ALA A 73 6.73 -19.30 9.94
N ARG A 74 6.13 -19.20 8.76
CA ARG A 74 6.86 -18.88 7.53
C ARG A 74 7.40 -17.45 7.53
N LEU A 75 6.65 -16.47 8.03
CA LEU A 75 7.13 -15.09 8.21
C LEU A 75 8.32 -15.04 9.17
N ARG A 76 8.24 -15.79 10.27
CA ARG A 76 9.29 -15.85 11.30
C ARG A 76 10.53 -16.58 10.82
N ASP A 77 10.39 -17.80 10.30
CA ASP A 77 11.47 -18.77 10.14
C ASP A 77 12.07 -18.76 8.72
N VAL A 78 11.27 -18.40 7.70
CA VAL A 78 11.73 -18.36 6.31
C VAL A 78 12.11 -16.96 5.88
N TYR A 79 11.25 -15.97 6.21
CA TYR A 79 11.49 -14.57 5.83
C TYR A 79 12.35 -13.82 6.85
N ASP A 80 12.61 -14.38 8.02
CA ASP A 80 13.32 -13.66 9.10
C ASP A 80 12.73 -12.28 9.36
N LEU A 81 11.40 -12.21 9.54
CA LEU A 81 10.67 -10.95 9.69
C LEU A 81 11.18 -10.17 10.91
N ARG A 82 11.70 -8.97 10.71
CA ARG A 82 12.31 -8.10 11.74
C ARG A 82 11.58 -6.79 11.97
N LEU A 83 10.78 -6.36 11.01
CA LEU A 83 10.00 -5.13 11.11
C LEU A 83 8.57 -5.37 10.62
N VAL A 84 7.60 -4.95 11.42
CA VAL A 84 6.19 -4.84 11.02
C VAL A 84 5.75 -3.39 11.20
N VAL A 85 5.26 -2.77 10.12
CA VAL A 85 4.65 -1.44 10.15
C VAL A 85 3.16 -1.55 9.88
N ASP A 86 2.33 -1.08 10.81
CA ASP A 86 0.88 -1.08 10.72
C ASP A 86 0.37 0.33 10.44
N PHE A 87 -0.27 0.54 9.30
CA PHE A 87 -0.82 1.83 8.85
C PHE A 87 -2.26 2.09 9.30
N ARG A 88 -2.84 1.22 10.08
CA ARG A 88 -4.23 1.35 10.53
C ARG A 88 -4.39 2.40 11.60
N GLY A 89 -5.61 2.94 11.71
CA GLY A 89 -5.98 3.82 12.81
C GLY A 89 -6.01 3.12 14.18
N GLU A 90 -5.96 3.91 15.24
CA GLU A 90 -5.97 3.39 16.62
C GLU A 90 -7.22 2.55 16.93
N ASP A 91 -8.39 2.93 16.43
CA ASP A 91 -9.64 2.21 16.58
C ASP A 91 -9.63 0.85 15.87
N GLU A 92 -9.08 0.77 14.65
CA GLU A 92 -8.91 -0.48 13.93
C GLU A 92 -7.92 -1.42 14.65
N LEU A 93 -6.84 -0.85 15.18
CA LEU A 93 -5.85 -1.61 15.93
C LEU A 93 -6.40 -2.15 17.25
N ALA A 94 -7.23 -1.36 17.96
CA ALA A 94 -7.88 -1.76 19.19
C ALA A 94 -8.94 -2.84 18.95
N GLU A 95 -9.75 -2.71 17.89
CA GLU A 95 -10.77 -3.71 17.50
C GLU A 95 -10.12 -5.04 17.07
N THR A 96 -8.98 -4.97 16.38
CA THR A 96 -8.32 -6.14 15.77
C THR A 96 -6.81 -6.08 15.93
N PRO A 97 -6.28 -6.41 17.13
CA PRO A 97 -4.84 -6.35 17.38
C PRO A 97 -4.06 -7.36 16.54
N GLY A 98 -2.85 -6.98 16.13
CA GLY A 98 -1.95 -7.82 15.34
C GLY A 98 -1.35 -8.99 16.14
N PRO A 99 -0.85 -10.04 15.46
CA PRO A 99 -0.34 -11.27 16.08
C PRO A 99 1.11 -11.15 16.58
N MET A 100 1.52 -9.97 17.08
CA MET A 100 2.92 -9.69 17.43
C MET A 100 3.52 -10.62 18.49
N ARG A 101 2.69 -11.26 19.34
CA ARG A 101 3.15 -12.29 20.29
C ARG A 101 3.75 -13.52 19.61
N ALA A 102 3.31 -13.82 18.38
CA ALA A 102 3.84 -14.94 17.59
C ALA A 102 5.09 -14.54 16.77
N LEU A 103 5.43 -13.26 16.75
CA LEU A 103 6.56 -12.68 16.01
C LEU A 103 7.50 -11.89 16.95
N PRO A 104 8.03 -12.51 18.02
CA PRO A 104 8.73 -11.80 19.08
C PRO A 104 10.06 -11.17 18.64
N GLN A 105 10.62 -11.59 17.50
CA GLN A 105 11.84 -11.02 16.92
C GLN A 105 11.57 -9.77 16.06
N ALA A 106 10.31 -9.51 15.71
CA ALA A 106 9.96 -8.37 14.88
C ALA A 106 9.63 -7.14 15.71
N ARG A 107 10.26 -6.02 15.39
CA ARG A 107 9.89 -4.70 15.90
C ARG A 107 8.54 -4.31 15.31
N PHE A 108 7.61 -3.88 16.15
CA PHE A 108 6.32 -3.34 15.73
C PHE A 108 6.37 -1.81 15.73
N VAL A 109 5.90 -1.22 14.64
CA VAL A 109 5.75 0.23 14.47
C VAL A 109 4.31 0.52 14.07
N HIS A 110 3.61 1.31 14.87
CA HIS A 110 2.30 1.84 14.52
C HIS A 110 2.48 3.20 13.84
N ALA A 111 2.01 3.31 12.60
CA ALA A 111 2.11 4.49 11.77
C ALA A 111 0.72 4.85 11.22
N ASP A 112 -0.13 5.45 12.07
CA ASP A 112 -1.50 5.83 11.71
C ASP A 112 -1.49 6.90 10.62
N VAL A 113 -1.85 6.49 9.40
CA VAL A 113 -1.82 7.36 8.20
C VAL A 113 -2.96 8.38 8.20
N LEU A 114 -4.10 8.06 8.80
CA LEU A 114 -5.31 8.85 8.64
C LEU A 114 -5.65 9.68 9.86
N HIS A 115 -5.30 9.19 11.05
CA HIS A 115 -5.64 9.78 12.35
C HIS A 115 -7.14 10.07 12.55
N GLU A 116 -7.94 9.90 11.50
CA GLU A 116 -9.39 10.06 11.46
C GLU A 116 -10.05 8.88 10.74
N VAL A 117 -11.35 8.71 10.95
CA VAL A 117 -12.14 7.65 10.32
C VAL A 117 -12.63 8.09 8.94
N PHE A 118 -12.17 7.41 7.90
CA PHE A 118 -12.56 7.68 6.52
C PHE A 118 -13.37 6.54 5.92
N ALA A 119 -14.56 6.86 5.41
CA ALA A 119 -15.44 5.91 4.74
C ALA A 119 -14.76 5.30 3.49
N GLY A 120 -14.82 3.98 3.37
CA GLY A 120 -14.22 3.26 2.25
C GLY A 120 -12.75 2.90 2.40
N ILE A 121 -12.02 3.47 3.38
CA ILE A 121 -10.61 3.20 3.64
C ILE A 121 -10.40 2.61 5.03
N SER A 122 -10.82 3.33 6.08
CA SER A 122 -10.88 2.79 7.43
C SER A 122 -11.90 1.66 7.51
N GLN A 123 -11.63 0.66 8.34
CA GLN A 123 -12.45 -0.54 8.46
C GLN A 123 -13.05 -0.72 9.87
N SER A 124 -13.07 0.34 10.66
CA SER A 124 -13.77 0.36 11.94
C SER A 124 -15.30 0.30 11.76
N ALA A 125 -16.00 -0.01 12.83
CA ALA A 125 -17.48 -0.03 12.81
C ALA A 125 -18.08 1.33 12.41
N GLU A 126 -17.40 2.43 12.77
CA GLU A 126 -17.81 3.79 12.40
C GLU A 126 -17.61 4.04 10.90
N ALA A 127 -16.44 3.66 10.35
CA ALA A 127 -16.16 3.80 8.92
C ALA A 127 -17.19 3.07 8.06
N ARG A 128 -17.54 1.85 8.45
CA ARG A 128 -18.56 1.06 7.74
C ARG A 128 -19.95 1.72 7.76
N ARG A 129 -20.32 2.36 8.89
CA ARG A 129 -21.59 3.12 8.96
C ARG A 129 -21.56 4.33 8.02
N ARG A 130 -20.50 5.13 8.04
CA ARG A 130 -20.34 6.30 7.14
C ARG A 130 -20.37 5.90 5.68
N LEU A 131 -19.76 4.77 5.34
CA LEU A 131 -19.80 4.26 3.97
C LEU A 131 -21.23 3.88 3.54
N ALA A 132 -22.00 3.22 4.41
CA ALA A 132 -23.40 2.90 4.12
C ALA A 132 -24.26 4.16 3.93
N ASP A 133 -24.02 5.21 4.74
CA ASP A 133 -24.72 6.50 4.58
C ASP A 133 -24.42 7.17 3.23
N LEU A 134 -23.18 7.08 2.73
CA LEU A 134 -22.81 7.55 1.39
C LEU A 134 -23.52 6.75 0.28
N GLU A 135 -23.67 5.44 0.48
CA GLU A 135 -24.40 4.57 -0.45
C GLU A 135 -25.88 4.96 -0.61
N ASP A 136 -26.53 5.26 0.51
CA ASP A 136 -27.94 5.60 0.54
C ASP A 136 -28.23 6.99 -0.08
N ASN A 137 -27.23 7.86 -0.18
CA ASN A 137 -27.36 9.21 -0.70
C ASN A 137 -26.99 9.38 -2.20
N ASP A 138 -26.81 8.29 -2.94
CA ASP A 138 -26.43 8.28 -4.38
C ASP A 138 -25.14 9.09 -4.71
N GLU A 139 -24.26 9.30 -3.74
CA GLU A 139 -22.97 9.96 -3.98
C GLU A 139 -22.06 9.04 -4.80
N ASP A 140 -21.25 9.63 -5.72
CA ASP A 140 -20.27 8.88 -6.51
C ASP A 140 -19.08 8.47 -5.61
N PRO A 141 -18.96 7.20 -5.18
CA PRO A 141 -17.89 6.76 -4.30
C PRO A 141 -16.51 6.86 -4.94
N ALA A 142 -16.43 6.78 -6.28
CA ALA A 142 -15.16 6.92 -6.99
C ALA A 142 -14.69 8.38 -6.97
N ALA A 143 -15.58 9.35 -7.16
CA ALA A 143 -15.25 10.78 -7.07
C ALA A 143 -14.76 11.15 -5.66
N TYR A 144 -15.46 10.65 -4.63
CA TYR A 144 -15.05 10.83 -3.24
C TYR A 144 -13.63 10.28 -2.99
N MET A 145 -13.36 9.08 -3.48
CA MET A 145 -12.03 8.46 -3.31
C MET A 145 -10.94 9.23 -4.07
N GLU A 146 -11.20 9.73 -5.29
CA GLU A 146 -10.25 10.57 -6.03
C GLU A 146 -9.91 11.87 -5.29
N GLU A 147 -10.91 12.53 -4.73
CA GLU A 147 -10.71 13.74 -3.94
C GLU A 147 -9.88 13.44 -2.68
N PHE A 148 -10.12 12.29 -2.07
CA PHE A 148 -9.55 11.93 -0.79
C PHE A 148 -8.12 11.32 -0.87
N TYR A 149 -7.77 10.61 -1.95
CA TYR A 149 -6.49 9.89 -2.03
C TYR A 149 -5.25 10.78 -1.84
N PRO A 150 -5.19 12.02 -2.36
CA PRO A 150 -4.08 12.92 -2.04
C PRO A 150 -3.87 13.12 -0.54
N HIS A 151 -4.96 13.17 0.23
CA HIS A 151 -4.91 13.41 1.67
C HIS A 151 -4.12 12.34 2.46
N HIS A 152 -4.05 11.09 1.98
CA HIS A 152 -3.18 10.08 2.57
C HIS A 152 -1.72 10.53 2.68
N LEU A 153 -1.24 11.29 1.69
CA LEU A 153 0.15 11.69 1.57
C LEU A 153 0.37 13.12 2.09
N THR A 154 -0.60 14.02 1.89
CA THR A 154 -0.42 15.45 2.12
C THR A 154 -0.89 15.90 3.49
N SER A 155 -1.71 15.11 4.20
CA SER A 155 -2.10 15.43 5.57
C SER A 155 -0.90 15.35 6.54
N GLU A 156 -0.98 16.10 7.64
CA GLU A 156 0.04 16.05 8.69
C GLU A 156 0.25 14.62 9.22
N ALA A 157 -0.85 13.88 9.44
CA ALA A 157 -0.80 12.48 9.86
C ALA A 157 -0.14 11.58 8.80
N GLY A 158 -0.51 11.72 7.53
CA GLY A 158 0.08 10.96 6.42
C GLY A 158 1.58 11.21 6.28
N ILE A 159 2.01 12.49 6.31
CA ILE A 159 3.42 12.87 6.26
C ILE A 159 4.18 12.24 7.43
N ALA A 160 3.66 12.38 8.66
CA ALA A 160 4.29 11.82 9.85
C ALA A 160 4.39 10.28 9.78
N ALA A 161 3.32 9.61 9.36
CA ALA A 161 3.26 8.15 9.27
C ALA A 161 4.20 7.59 8.19
N TYR A 162 4.18 8.16 6.98
CA TYR A 162 5.09 7.69 5.92
C TYR A 162 6.54 8.08 6.19
N GLY A 163 6.80 9.22 6.82
CA GLY A 163 8.14 9.56 7.30
C GLY A 163 8.64 8.55 8.35
N LEU A 164 7.79 8.15 9.30
CA LEU A 164 8.10 7.09 10.27
C LEU A 164 8.32 5.74 9.58
N PHE A 165 7.52 5.40 8.58
CA PHE A 165 7.68 4.19 7.78
C PHE A 165 9.04 4.14 7.09
N ILE A 166 9.42 5.17 6.31
CA ILE A 166 10.71 5.20 5.59
C ILE A 166 11.88 5.16 6.56
N ARG A 167 11.83 5.91 7.66
CA ARG A 167 12.86 5.83 8.71
C ARG A 167 12.95 4.42 9.31
N SER A 168 11.82 3.76 9.54
CA SER A 168 11.80 2.39 10.07
C SER A 168 12.42 1.38 9.11
N ILE A 169 12.20 1.54 7.79
CA ILE A 169 12.85 0.73 6.75
C ILE A 169 14.36 1.00 6.73
N LEU A 170 14.77 2.26 6.85
CA LEU A 170 16.19 2.64 6.89
C LEU A 170 16.90 2.05 8.12
N GLU A 171 16.25 2.05 9.28
CA GLU A 171 16.78 1.46 10.52
C GLU A 171 16.79 -0.08 10.51
N ASN A 172 15.99 -0.73 9.65
CA ASN A 172 15.93 -2.19 9.56
C ASN A 172 17.10 -2.73 8.75
N THR A 173 18.22 -2.99 9.43
CA THR A 173 19.47 -3.43 8.79
C THR A 173 19.56 -4.93 8.56
N GLN A 174 18.64 -5.73 9.06
CA GLN A 174 18.64 -7.19 8.96
C GLN A 174 17.23 -7.73 8.75
N GLY A 175 17.14 -8.84 8.03
CA GLY A 175 15.90 -9.57 7.78
C GLY A 175 14.87 -8.76 6.99
N THR A 176 13.66 -9.23 7.02
CA THR A 176 12.55 -8.71 6.21
C THR A 176 11.78 -7.62 6.95
N ALA A 177 11.39 -6.59 6.22
CA ALA A 177 10.37 -5.63 6.62
C ALA A 177 9.03 -5.96 5.94
N LEU A 178 7.95 -5.89 6.71
CA LEU A 178 6.59 -6.04 6.22
C LEU A 178 5.75 -4.85 6.68
N TRP A 179 4.95 -4.29 5.78
CA TRP A 179 3.96 -3.28 6.14
C TRP A 179 2.57 -3.68 5.67
N HIS A 180 1.58 -3.26 6.45
CA HIS A 180 0.20 -3.60 6.18
C HIS A 180 -0.77 -2.51 6.62
N CYS A 181 -2.01 -2.60 6.10
CA CYS A 181 -3.17 -1.94 6.65
C CYS A 181 -4.28 -2.97 6.84
N HIS A 182 -5.53 -2.70 6.44
CA HIS A 182 -6.59 -3.70 6.50
C HIS A 182 -6.57 -4.64 5.28
N VAL A 183 -6.80 -4.09 4.08
CA VAL A 183 -6.83 -4.87 2.82
C VAL A 183 -5.45 -4.96 2.15
N GLY A 184 -4.54 -4.07 2.50
CA GLY A 184 -3.22 -3.96 1.84
C GLY A 184 -3.28 -3.17 0.53
N ARG A 185 -4.32 -2.36 0.31
CA ARG A 185 -4.59 -1.60 -0.92
C ARG A 185 -4.20 -0.13 -0.79
N ASP A 186 -4.97 0.65 -0.03
CA ASP A 186 -4.91 2.12 -0.06
C ASP A 186 -3.68 2.66 0.69
N ARG A 187 -3.69 2.62 2.01
CA ARG A 187 -2.58 3.09 2.86
C ARG A 187 -1.28 2.36 2.54
N CYS A 188 -1.34 1.04 2.35
CA CYS A 188 -0.19 0.26 1.88
C CYS A 188 0.25 0.66 0.49
N GLY A 189 -0.69 0.89 -0.44
CA GLY A 189 -0.39 1.29 -1.81
C GLY A 189 0.38 2.60 -1.86
N MET A 190 -0.06 3.60 -1.10
CA MET A 190 0.63 4.89 -1.04
C MET A 190 2.02 4.78 -0.41
N GLY A 191 2.17 4.07 0.72
CA GLY A 191 3.48 3.83 1.33
C GLY A 191 4.42 3.02 0.41
N THR A 192 3.88 2.03 -0.30
CA THR A 192 4.63 1.25 -1.28
C THR A 192 5.11 2.13 -2.43
N MET A 193 4.23 2.94 -3.02
CA MET A 193 4.57 3.88 -4.10
C MET A 193 5.72 4.82 -3.70
N VAL A 194 5.68 5.36 -2.48
CA VAL A 194 6.77 6.23 -1.97
C VAL A 194 8.09 5.47 -1.87
N LEU A 195 8.08 4.26 -1.32
CA LEU A 195 9.29 3.43 -1.21
C LEU A 195 9.82 2.99 -2.58
N GLU A 196 8.93 2.59 -3.50
CA GLU A 196 9.26 2.24 -4.86
C GLU A 196 9.92 3.41 -5.60
N HIS A 197 9.38 4.63 -5.43
CA HIS A 197 9.99 5.85 -6.00
C HIS A 197 11.40 6.08 -5.43
N ILE A 198 11.60 5.98 -4.11
CA ILE A 198 12.92 6.08 -3.47
C ILE A 198 13.89 5.05 -4.05
N LEU A 199 13.44 3.84 -4.31
CA LEU A 199 14.24 2.76 -4.92
C LEU A 199 14.46 2.97 -6.43
N GLY A 200 13.79 3.94 -7.06
CA GLY A 200 13.92 4.24 -8.48
C GLY A 200 13.11 3.30 -9.37
N VAL A 201 12.03 2.74 -8.86
CA VAL A 201 11.08 1.95 -9.68
C VAL A 201 10.34 2.89 -10.63
N PRO A 202 10.19 2.55 -11.94
CA PRO A 202 9.46 3.38 -12.89
C PRO A 202 7.96 3.49 -12.56
N GLY A 203 7.35 4.64 -12.92
CA GLY A 203 5.93 4.91 -12.67
C GLY A 203 4.95 3.84 -13.15
N PRO A 204 5.09 3.28 -14.37
CA PRO A 204 4.21 2.22 -14.83
C PRO A 204 4.22 0.97 -13.94
N GLU A 205 5.37 0.56 -13.41
CA GLU A 205 5.51 -0.58 -12.50
C GLU A 205 4.89 -0.29 -11.13
N MET A 206 4.98 0.96 -10.64
CA MET A 206 4.29 1.39 -9.41
C MET A 206 2.76 1.33 -9.58
N GLU A 207 2.24 1.79 -10.73
CA GLU A 207 0.82 1.68 -11.06
C GLU A 207 0.37 0.21 -11.15
N ASP A 208 1.15 -0.64 -11.80
CA ASP A 208 0.86 -2.06 -11.95
C ASP A 208 0.92 -2.81 -10.60
N ASP A 209 1.88 -2.49 -9.72
CA ASP A 209 1.91 -3.06 -8.37
C ASP A 209 0.68 -2.64 -7.56
N TYR A 210 0.28 -1.38 -7.61
CA TYR A 210 -0.93 -0.92 -6.93
C TYR A 210 -2.17 -1.67 -7.42
N LEU A 211 -2.36 -1.77 -8.75
CA LEU A 211 -3.51 -2.42 -9.37
C LEU A 211 -3.53 -3.95 -9.16
N ALA A 212 -2.37 -4.57 -8.95
CA ALA A 212 -2.27 -6.01 -8.69
C ALA A 212 -3.05 -6.47 -7.47
N THR A 213 -3.39 -5.57 -6.54
CA THR A 213 -4.27 -5.86 -5.41
C THR A 213 -5.59 -6.48 -5.86
N ASN A 214 -6.15 -6.05 -7.00
CA ASN A 214 -7.41 -6.56 -7.54
C ASN A 214 -7.37 -8.04 -7.93
N LEU A 215 -6.18 -8.62 -8.09
CA LEU A 215 -6.00 -10.05 -8.38
C LEU A 215 -6.05 -10.92 -7.13
N TYR A 216 -5.90 -10.31 -5.94
CA TYR A 216 -5.63 -11.05 -4.69
C TYR A 216 -6.58 -10.67 -3.56
N THR A 217 -7.63 -9.91 -3.84
CA THR A 217 -8.73 -9.67 -2.90
C THR A 217 -9.92 -10.52 -3.29
N ASP A 218 -10.52 -11.21 -2.29
CA ASP A 218 -11.68 -12.07 -2.49
C ASP A 218 -13.00 -11.28 -2.54
N GLU A 219 -12.95 -9.95 -2.52
CA GLU A 219 -14.11 -9.09 -2.58
C GLU A 219 -14.66 -9.02 -4.00
N ALA A 220 -15.98 -9.00 -4.14
CA ALA A 220 -16.62 -8.80 -5.43
C ALA A 220 -16.18 -7.44 -6.03
N PRO A 221 -15.83 -7.37 -7.33
CA PRO A 221 -15.38 -6.14 -7.97
C PRO A 221 -16.37 -4.98 -7.75
N SER A 222 -15.90 -3.88 -7.21
CA SER A 222 -16.71 -2.67 -7.06
C SER A 222 -15.82 -1.42 -7.11
N LEU A 223 -16.40 -0.27 -7.44
CA LEU A 223 -15.71 1.02 -7.41
C LEU A 223 -15.17 1.39 -6.00
N ARG A 224 -15.60 0.68 -4.97
CA ARG A 224 -15.24 0.91 -3.56
C ARG A 224 -14.15 -0.01 -3.07
N THR A 225 -14.12 -1.22 -3.58
CA THR A 225 -13.22 -2.28 -3.10
C THR A 225 -12.07 -2.57 -4.05
N ASP A 226 -12.10 -2.00 -5.27
CA ASP A 226 -11.03 -2.17 -6.24
C ASP A 226 -9.96 -1.08 -6.12
N ALA A 227 -8.70 -1.45 -6.34
CA ALA A 227 -7.66 -0.51 -6.67
C ALA A 227 -7.97 0.12 -8.03
N ASN A 228 -8.05 1.45 -8.09
CA ASN A 228 -8.36 2.17 -9.31
C ASN A 228 -7.20 3.08 -9.70
N ILE A 229 -6.80 3.04 -10.97
CA ILE A 229 -5.72 3.86 -11.50
C ILE A 229 -5.96 5.37 -11.29
N ARG A 230 -7.22 5.79 -11.24
CA ARG A 230 -7.60 7.19 -10.98
C ARG A 230 -7.13 7.62 -9.58
N PHE A 231 -7.21 6.74 -8.60
CA PHE A 231 -6.88 7.05 -7.21
C PHE A 231 -5.39 7.31 -7.01
N ILE A 232 -4.53 6.40 -7.50
CA ILE A 232 -3.08 6.59 -7.41
C ILE A 232 -2.63 7.82 -8.19
N ARG A 233 -3.23 8.07 -9.36
CA ARG A 233 -2.93 9.27 -10.16
C ARG A 233 -3.41 10.56 -9.51
N ALA A 234 -4.54 10.54 -8.81
CA ALA A 234 -5.01 11.68 -8.02
C ALA A 234 -4.04 11.97 -6.87
N ALA A 235 -3.54 10.93 -6.19
CA ALA A 235 -2.52 11.07 -5.15
C ALA A 235 -1.24 11.73 -5.70
N VAL A 236 -0.70 11.24 -6.82
CA VAL A 236 0.48 11.80 -7.47
C VAL A 236 0.23 13.26 -7.90
N ALA A 237 -0.94 13.56 -8.47
CA ALA A 237 -1.31 14.93 -8.82
C ALA A 237 -1.43 15.87 -7.59
N GLY A 238 -1.81 15.33 -6.43
CA GLY A 238 -1.77 16.04 -5.15
C GLY A 238 -0.35 16.41 -4.76
N LEU A 239 0.58 15.45 -4.83
CA LEU A 239 1.99 15.69 -4.55
C LEU A 239 2.63 16.70 -5.51
N GLU A 240 2.25 16.65 -6.80
CA GLU A 240 2.73 17.61 -7.78
C GLU A 240 2.31 19.05 -7.42
N ARG A 241 1.07 19.24 -6.96
CA ARG A 241 0.56 20.56 -6.56
C ARG A 241 1.21 21.11 -5.29
N GLU A 242 1.47 20.25 -4.32
CA GLU A 242 1.90 20.67 -2.98
C GLU A 242 3.42 20.67 -2.79
N PHE A 243 4.12 19.73 -3.44
CA PHE A 243 5.54 19.49 -3.23
C PHE A 243 6.37 19.50 -4.54
N GLY A 244 5.74 19.74 -5.70
CA GLY A 244 6.42 19.64 -7.00
C GLY A 244 6.75 18.20 -7.41
N GLY A 245 6.01 17.22 -6.87
CA GLY A 245 6.10 15.81 -7.21
C GLY A 245 6.61 14.90 -6.08
N LEU A 246 6.88 13.65 -6.41
CA LEU A 246 7.36 12.65 -5.46
C LEU A 246 8.74 12.99 -4.90
N ASP A 247 9.66 13.56 -5.68
CA ASP A 247 10.98 13.96 -5.20
C ASP A 247 10.87 15.05 -4.12
N GLY A 248 10.10 16.11 -4.38
CA GLY A 248 9.84 17.14 -3.39
C GLY A 248 9.16 16.60 -2.13
N TYR A 249 8.18 15.71 -2.29
CA TYR A 249 7.54 15.06 -1.15
C TYR A 249 8.56 14.27 -0.29
N VAL A 250 9.39 13.45 -0.91
CA VAL A 250 10.38 12.62 -0.23
C VAL A 250 11.40 13.49 0.53
N HIS A 251 11.89 14.56 -0.09
CA HIS A 251 12.89 15.42 0.52
C HIS A 251 12.29 16.42 1.51
N ASP A 252 11.29 17.18 1.09
CA ASP A 252 10.81 18.35 1.85
C ASP A 252 9.78 17.96 2.92
N ALA A 253 8.88 17.00 2.61
CA ALA A 253 7.85 16.57 3.55
C ALA A 253 8.34 15.45 4.48
N LEU A 254 8.94 14.37 3.92
CA LEU A 254 9.38 13.22 4.72
C LEU A 254 10.79 13.43 5.32
N GLY A 255 11.57 14.40 4.86
CA GLY A 255 12.91 14.69 5.34
C GLY A 255 13.94 13.60 5.02
N VAL A 256 13.73 12.86 3.93
CA VAL A 256 14.64 11.79 3.46
C VAL A 256 15.75 12.44 2.64
N THR A 257 17.01 12.23 3.04
CA THR A 257 18.16 12.82 2.37
C THR A 257 18.66 11.96 1.20
N ASP A 258 19.49 12.54 0.31
CA ASP A 258 20.17 11.78 -0.75
C ASP A 258 21.04 10.65 -0.19
N ALA A 259 21.62 10.84 1.00
CA ALA A 259 22.40 9.81 1.68
C ALA A 259 21.52 8.63 2.12
N ASP A 260 20.31 8.91 2.64
CA ASP A 260 19.33 7.89 3.02
C ASP A 260 18.84 7.12 1.79
N ILE A 261 18.58 7.83 0.68
CA ILE A 261 18.20 7.21 -0.60
C ILE A 261 19.32 6.30 -1.11
N ALA A 262 20.56 6.76 -1.07
CA ALA A 262 21.72 5.96 -1.50
C ALA A 262 21.88 4.71 -0.62
N GLU A 263 21.68 4.83 0.69
CA GLU A 263 21.72 3.71 1.62
C GLU A 263 20.60 2.69 1.34
N LEU A 264 19.35 3.15 1.16
CA LEU A 264 18.21 2.28 0.82
C LEU A 264 18.46 1.54 -0.50
N ARG A 265 18.90 2.26 -1.53
CA ARG A 265 19.24 1.65 -2.84
C ARG A 265 20.42 0.70 -2.75
N GLY A 266 21.43 0.98 -1.95
CA GLY A 266 22.55 0.07 -1.70
C GLY A 266 22.15 -1.22 -0.99
N ARG A 267 21.18 -1.14 -0.09
CA ARG A 267 20.69 -2.28 0.70
C ARG A 267 19.68 -3.12 -0.06
N TYR A 268 18.75 -2.51 -0.75
CA TYR A 268 17.58 -3.19 -1.32
C TYR A 268 17.64 -3.43 -2.83
N LEU A 269 18.66 -2.93 -3.55
CA LEU A 269 18.84 -3.20 -4.98
C LEU A 269 20.04 -4.12 -5.25
N GLU A 270 19.93 -4.95 -6.29
CA GLU A 270 20.96 -5.85 -6.80
C GLU A 270 21.06 -5.82 -8.32
#